data_d214204f0bc81f72b1c314a166ea9c59
#
_entry.id   d214204f0bc81f72b1c314a166ea9c59
#
_cell.length_a   1.000
_cell.length_b   1.000
_cell.length_c   1.000
_cell.angle_alpha   90.00
_cell.angle_beta   90.00
_cell.angle_gamma   90.00
#
_symmetry.space_group_name_H-M   'P 1'
#
loop_
_entity.id
_entity.type
_entity.pdbx_description
1 polymer ?
#
loop_
_entity_poly.entity_id
_entity_poly.type
_entity_poly.pdbx_seq_one_letter_code
_entity_poly.pdbx_strand_id
1 'polypeptide(L)'
;MLALEKGAVICTFGDLIRVPGTEMSLAGARSKGAVIKTVYSPLDAVSYAESHRDEQVVFLAVGFETTTPSACLAVEKAKKLGLENFSILGANKTMPNAYKALEGSADAFLYPGHVNAITGTAVCEELVKKGVSGVVTGFTAAELLTALA
;
A
#
# COMPACT_ATOMS: atom_id res chain seq x y z
N MET A 1 -11.00 12.05 -10.24
CA MET A 1 -12.48 12.03 -10.29
C MET A 1 -13.08 12.34 -8.91
N LEU A 2 -13.14 11.42 -7.91
CA LEU A 2 -13.80 11.68 -6.61
C LEU A 2 -13.37 12.96 -5.91
N ALA A 3 -12.07 13.25 -5.85
CA ALA A 3 -11.56 14.46 -5.19
C ALA A 3 -11.87 15.76 -5.93
N LEU A 4 -11.85 15.74 -7.27
CA LEU A 4 -12.10 16.93 -8.08
C LEU A 4 -13.59 17.20 -8.32
N GLU A 5 -14.37 16.15 -8.54
CA GLU A 5 -15.80 16.29 -8.92
C GLU A 5 -16.75 16.21 -7.74
N LYS A 6 -16.38 15.45 -6.70
CA LYS A 6 -17.23 15.20 -5.53
C LYS A 6 -16.75 15.89 -4.27
N GLY A 7 -15.59 16.57 -4.32
CA GLY A 7 -15.02 17.25 -3.16
C GLY A 7 -14.52 16.32 -2.05
N ALA A 8 -14.30 15.04 -2.35
CA ALA A 8 -13.80 14.10 -1.35
C ALA A 8 -12.35 14.41 -0.98
N VAL A 9 -12.03 14.37 0.31
CA VAL A 9 -10.66 14.45 0.82
C VAL A 9 -9.98 13.11 0.65
N ILE A 10 -8.90 13.06 -0.10
CA ILE A 10 -8.11 11.84 -0.29
C ILE A 10 -6.96 11.81 0.70
N CYS A 11 -6.94 10.80 1.55
CA CYS A 11 -5.82 10.52 2.45
C CYS A 11 -4.95 9.40 1.86
N THR A 12 -3.64 9.60 1.85
CA THR A 12 -2.70 8.64 1.24
C THR A 12 -1.32 8.71 1.89
N PHE A 13 -0.52 7.68 1.71
CA PHE A 13 0.90 7.73 2.05
C PHE A 13 1.68 8.65 1.11
N GLY A 14 2.75 9.26 1.62
CA GLY A 14 3.48 10.32 0.91
C GLY A 14 4.15 9.88 -0.39
N ASP A 15 4.62 8.64 -0.45
CA ASP A 15 5.24 8.03 -1.61
C ASP A 15 4.28 7.87 -2.81
N LEU A 16 2.98 7.73 -2.54
CA LEU A 16 1.95 7.58 -3.58
C LEU A 16 1.58 8.88 -4.29
N ILE A 17 1.94 10.04 -3.74
CA ILE A 17 1.49 11.34 -4.27
C ILE A 17 1.96 11.59 -5.72
N ARG A 18 3.18 11.14 -6.03
CA ARG A 18 3.81 11.35 -7.35
C ARG A 18 3.66 10.16 -8.29
N VAL A 19 3.06 9.06 -7.83
CA VAL A 19 2.85 7.88 -8.67
C VAL A 19 1.97 8.25 -9.85
N PRO A 20 2.37 7.94 -11.09
CA PRO A 20 1.55 8.20 -12.27
C PRO A 20 0.24 7.42 -12.21
N GLY A 21 -0.87 8.11 -12.40
CA GLY A 21 -2.17 7.48 -12.62
C GLY A 21 -2.51 7.44 -14.11
N THR A 22 -3.66 6.89 -14.47
CA THR A 22 -4.10 6.81 -15.88
C THR A 22 -4.21 8.18 -16.53
N GLU A 23 -4.71 9.18 -15.84
CA GLU A 23 -4.88 10.54 -16.35
C GLU A 23 -3.88 11.51 -15.72
N MET A 24 -3.66 11.40 -14.41
CA MET A 24 -2.76 12.26 -13.65
C MET A 24 -2.37 11.62 -12.33
N SER A 25 -1.29 12.11 -11.72
CA SER A 25 -0.91 11.77 -10.34
C SER A 25 -1.77 12.53 -9.32
N LEU A 26 -1.71 12.11 -8.04
CA LEU A 26 -2.36 12.86 -6.96
C LEU A 26 -1.77 14.25 -6.79
N ALA A 27 -0.46 14.45 -7.07
CA ALA A 27 0.15 15.78 -7.12
C ALA A 27 -0.50 16.66 -8.20
N GLY A 28 -0.75 16.09 -9.37
CA GLY A 28 -1.47 16.80 -10.45
C GLY A 28 -2.92 17.10 -10.09
N ALA A 29 -3.61 16.20 -9.41
CA ALA A 29 -4.96 16.47 -8.91
C ALA A 29 -4.97 17.60 -7.86
N ARG A 30 -3.99 17.59 -6.94
CA ARG A 30 -3.82 18.67 -5.94
C ARG A 30 -3.62 20.03 -6.59
N SER A 31 -2.81 20.14 -7.65
CA SER A 31 -2.60 21.42 -8.38
C SER A 31 -3.87 21.92 -9.07
N LYS A 32 -4.85 21.06 -9.30
CA LYS A 32 -6.17 21.39 -9.85
C LYS A 32 -7.25 21.62 -8.77
N GLY A 33 -6.86 21.69 -7.49
CA GLY A 33 -7.76 22.01 -6.40
C GLY A 33 -8.29 20.81 -5.60
N ALA A 34 -7.87 19.56 -5.91
CA ALA A 34 -8.23 18.41 -5.09
C ALA A 34 -7.58 18.49 -3.69
N VAL A 35 -8.33 18.13 -2.67
CA VAL A 35 -7.82 18.05 -1.30
C VAL A 35 -7.15 16.68 -1.09
N ILE A 36 -5.81 16.68 -1.12
CA ILE A 36 -5.00 15.47 -0.91
C ILE A 36 -4.19 15.65 0.38
N LYS A 37 -4.40 14.78 1.34
CA LYS A 37 -3.72 14.77 2.63
C LYS A 37 -2.74 13.61 2.72
N THR A 38 -1.50 13.94 3.06
CA THR A 38 -0.49 12.93 3.38
C THR A 38 -0.67 12.49 4.82
N VAL A 39 -0.74 11.19 5.04
CA VAL A 39 -0.84 10.57 6.36
C VAL A 39 0.28 9.53 6.52
N TYR A 40 0.67 9.26 7.76
CA TYR A 40 1.66 8.24 8.11
C TYR A 40 1.01 6.92 8.53
N SER A 41 -0.29 6.98 8.87
CA SER A 41 -1.08 5.83 9.28
C SER A 41 -2.51 5.95 8.74
N PRO A 42 -3.18 4.84 8.41
CA PRO A 42 -4.63 4.86 8.14
C PRO A 42 -5.45 5.43 9.31
N LEU A 43 -4.95 5.30 10.53
CA LEU A 43 -5.59 5.85 11.74
C LEU A 43 -5.57 7.38 11.77
N ASP A 44 -4.60 8.03 11.13
CA ASP A 44 -4.58 9.49 10.99
C ASP A 44 -5.72 9.97 10.09
N ALA A 45 -6.04 9.21 9.04
CA ALA A 45 -7.18 9.49 8.17
C ALA A 45 -8.51 9.34 8.91
N VAL A 46 -8.63 8.35 9.81
CA VAL A 46 -9.80 8.21 10.70
C VAL A 46 -9.92 9.39 11.65
N SER A 47 -8.82 9.81 12.27
CA SER A 47 -8.81 10.97 13.18
C SER A 47 -9.16 12.27 12.44
N TYR A 48 -8.73 12.40 11.19
CA TYR A 48 -9.14 13.52 10.34
C TYR A 48 -10.65 13.48 10.06
N ALA A 49 -11.20 12.33 9.67
CA ALA A 49 -12.63 12.18 9.42
C ALA A 49 -13.49 12.46 10.67
N GLU A 50 -13.01 12.06 11.85
CA GLU A 50 -13.66 12.34 13.14
C GLU A 50 -13.77 13.84 13.43
N SER A 51 -12.71 14.59 13.08
CA SER A 51 -12.63 16.04 13.30
C SER A 51 -13.35 16.87 12.22
N HIS A 52 -13.68 16.25 11.07
CA HIS A 52 -14.28 16.92 9.89
C HIS A 52 -15.46 16.09 9.38
N ARG A 53 -16.51 15.99 10.19
CA ARG A 53 -17.65 15.10 9.92
C ARG A 53 -18.52 15.52 8.73
N ASP A 54 -18.37 16.74 8.26
CA ASP A 54 -19.00 17.31 7.06
C ASP A 54 -18.23 17.01 5.77
N GLU A 55 -16.98 16.53 5.86
CA GLU A 55 -16.15 16.17 4.72
C GLU A 55 -16.15 14.65 4.48
N GLN A 56 -16.28 14.23 3.23
CA GLN A 56 -16.10 12.82 2.85
C GLN A 56 -14.63 12.48 2.73
N VAL A 57 -14.14 11.55 3.53
CA VAL A 57 -12.73 11.16 3.61
C VAL A 57 -12.54 9.77 3.01
N VAL A 58 -11.64 9.65 2.04
CA VAL A 58 -11.28 8.39 1.40
C VAL A 58 -9.81 8.12 1.63
N PHE A 59 -9.49 7.04 2.32
CA PHE A 59 -8.12 6.56 2.46
C PHE A 59 -7.75 5.58 1.34
N LEU A 60 -6.63 5.82 0.66
CA LEU A 60 -6.10 4.90 -0.36
C LEU A 60 -5.24 3.83 0.32
N ALA A 61 -5.81 2.65 0.50
CA ALA A 61 -5.13 1.51 1.11
C ALA A 61 -4.33 0.75 0.02
N VAL A 62 -3.11 1.21 -0.21
CA VAL A 62 -2.16 0.59 -1.14
C VAL A 62 -1.02 -0.05 -0.34
N GLY A 63 -0.66 -1.28 -0.68
CA GLY A 63 0.43 -2.01 -0.01
C GLY A 63 0.26 -3.52 -0.14
N PHE A 64 0.98 -4.21 0.70
CA PHE A 64 1.01 -5.67 0.75
C PHE A 64 0.60 -6.20 2.13
N GLU A 65 0.95 -7.43 2.45
CA GLU A 65 0.55 -8.13 3.69
C GLU A 65 0.89 -7.34 4.95
N THR A 66 1.99 -6.62 4.96
CA THR A 66 2.47 -5.87 6.14
C THR A 66 1.70 -4.58 6.43
N THR A 67 1.04 -4.01 5.42
CA THR A 67 0.26 -2.76 5.57
C THR A 67 -1.24 -2.99 5.72
N THR A 68 -1.76 -4.12 5.25
CA THR A 68 -3.18 -4.47 5.31
C THR A 68 -3.77 -4.46 6.73
N PRO A 69 -3.09 -4.97 7.79
CA PRO A 69 -3.63 -4.96 9.14
C PRO A 69 -3.96 -3.56 9.65
N SER A 70 -3.14 -2.55 9.36
CA SER A 70 -3.42 -1.18 9.77
C SER A 70 -4.64 -0.56 9.09
N ALA A 71 -4.91 -0.93 7.84
CA ALA A 71 -6.13 -0.53 7.14
C ALA A 71 -7.37 -1.19 7.76
N CYS A 72 -7.30 -2.47 8.15
CA CYS A 72 -8.38 -3.14 8.86
C CYS A 72 -8.68 -2.48 10.22
N LEU A 73 -7.64 -2.15 11.00
CA LEU A 73 -7.80 -1.42 12.26
C LEU A 73 -8.46 -0.05 12.08
N ALA A 74 -8.16 0.64 10.97
CA ALA A 74 -8.82 1.91 10.66
C ALA A 74 -10.32 1.75 10.41
N VAL A 75 -10.73 0.69 9.68
CA VAL A 75 -12.15 0.37 9.49
C VAL A 75 -12.85 0.06 10.82
N GLU A 76 -12.22 -0.77 11.66
CA GLU A 76 -12.78 -1.07 13.00
C GLU A 76 -12.93 0.18 13.86
N LYS A 77 -11.90 1.05 13.88
CA LYS A 77 -11.94 2.31 14.63
C LYS A 77 -13.04 3.23 14.12
N ALA A 78 -13.12 3.43 12.80
CA ALA A 78 -14.16 4.26 12.19
C ALA A 78 -15.57 3.74 12.53
N LYS A 79 -15.78 2.42 12.45
CA LYS A 79 -17.04 1.79 12.85
C LYS A 79 -17.36 2.00 14.34
N LYS A 80 -16.38 1.84 15.23
CA LYS A 80 -16.56 2.08 16.69
C LYS A 80 -16.91 3.53 16.99
N LEU A 81 -16.40 4.49 16.21
CA LEU A 81 -16.68 5.93 16.33
C LEU A 81 -17.97 6.37 15.62
N GLY A 82 -18.66 5.46 14.93
CA GLY A 82 -19.87 5.78 14.17
C GLY A 82 -19.62 6.79 13.04
N LEU A 83 -18.46 6.70 12.36
CA LEU A 83 -18.13 7.61 11.26
C LEU A 83 -18.80 7.10 9.96
N GLU A 84 -19.67 7.92 9.41
CA GLU A 84 -20.33 7.68 8.11
C GLU A 84 -19.59 8.35 6.95
N ASN A 85 -18.66 9.23 7.27
CA ASN A 85 -17.89 10.04 6.32
C ASN A 85 -16.49 9.47 6.02
N PHE A 86 -16.15 8.26 6.48
CA PHE A 86 -14.88 7.59 6.24
C PHE A 86 -15.03 6.37 5.35
N SER A 87 -14.20 6.28 4.33
CA SER A 87 -14.18 5.13 3.41
C SER A 87 -12.74 4.72 3.08
N ILE A 88 -12.56 3.46 2.72
CA ILE A 88 -11.28 2.94 2.23
C ILE A 88 -11.44 2.50 0.78
N LEU A 89 -10.54 2.97 -0.09
CA LEU A 89 -10.34 2.40 -1.42
C LEU A 89 -9.21 1.37 -1.35
N GLY A 90 -9.59 0.09 -1.28
CA GLY A 90 -8.65 -1.03 -1.15
C GLY A 90 -7.97 -1.37 -2.47
N ALA A 91 -6.66 -1.26 -2.51
CA ALA A 91 -5.78 -1.68 -3.61
C ALA A 91 -4.60 -2.49 -3.09
N ASN A 92 -4.77 -3.15 -1.95
CA ASN A 92 -3.77 -4.06 -1.39
C ASN A 92 -3.56 -5.27 -2.31
N LYS A 93 -2.31 -5.69 -2.43
CA LYS A 93 -1.87 -6.85 -3.20
C LYS A 93 -1.20 -7.87 -2.28
N THR A 94 -1.05 -9.08 -2.76
CA THR A 94 -0.26 -10.11 -2.09
C THR A 94 1.05 -10.33 -2.83
N MET A 95 2.16 -10.42 -2.10
CA MET A 95 3.49 -10.63 -2.72
C MET A 95 3.58 -11.91 -3.54
N PRO A 96 2.99 -13.05 -3.16
CA PRO A 96 2.96 -14.25 -3.99
C PRO A 96 2.44 -14.01 -5.41
N ASN A 97 1.37 -13.23 -5.54
CA ASN A 97 0.83 -12.89 -6.85
C ASN A 97 1.70 -11.86 -7.59
N ALA A 98 2.35 -10.94 -6.87
CA ALA A 98 3.30 -10.01 -7.46
C ALA A 98 4.52 -10.76 -8.04
N TYR A 99 5.07 -11.73 -7.32
CA TYR A 99 6.18 -12.55 -7.83
C TYR A 99 5.81 -13.27 -9.13
N LYS A 100 4.61 -13.88 -9.18
CA LYS A 100 4.12 -14.53 -10.39
C LYS A 100 3.96 -13.56 -11.57
N ALA A 101 3.47 -12.35 -11.30
CA ALA A 101 3.30 -11.33 -12.33
C ALA A 101 4.64 -10.77 -12.85
N LEU A 102 5.69 -10.86 -12.06
CA LEU A 102 7.04 -10.39 -12.40
C LEU A 102 7.94 -11.51 -12.95
N GLU A 103 7.45 -12.76 -13.07
CA GLU A 103 8.18 -13.88 -13.66
C GLU A 103 8.68 -13.50 -15.06
N GLY A 104 9.97 -13.71 -15.33
CA GLY A 104 10.61 -13.33 -16.59
C GLY A 104 11.01 -11.86 -16.73
N SER A 105 10.71 -11.00 -15.75
CA SER A 105 11.12 -9.59 -15.77
C SER A 105 12.51 -9.33 -15.19
N ALA A 106 13.07 -10.31 -14.48
CA ALA A 106 14.40 -10.28 -13.89
C ALA A 106 14.98 -11.69 -13.83
N ASP A 107 16.31 -11.80 -13.78
CA ASP A 107 17.02 -13.08 -13.71
C ASP A 107 16.94 -13.71 -12.31
N ALA A 108 16.78 -12.90 -11.27
CA ALA A 108 16.65 -13.34 -9.89
C ALA A 108 15.91 -12.29 -9.03
N PHE A 109 15.40 -12.71 -7.87
CA PHE A 109 14.67 -11.87 -6.94
C PHE A 109 15.29 -11.87 -5.55
N LEU A 110 15.33 -10.69 -4.92
CA LEU A 110 15.52 -10.56 -3.48
C LEU A 110 14.14 -10.49 -2.82
N TYR A 111 13.73 -11.58 -2.17
CA TYR A 111 12.42 -11.66 -1.52
C TYR A 111 12.46 -10.95 -0.17
N PRO A 112 11.47 -10.10 0.16
CA PRO A 112 11.44 -9.35 1.41
C PRO A 112 11.16 -10.27 2.61
N GLY A 113 12.12 -10.36 3.53
CA GLY A 113 12.06 -11.26 4.68
C GLY A 113 10.84 -11.04 5.59
N HIS A 114 10.42 -9.80 5.79
CA HIS A 114 9.24 -9.47 6.61
C HIS A 114 7.91 -9.97 6.01
N VAL A 115 7.80 -10.07 4.68
CA VAL A 115 6.63 -10.69 4.02
C VAL A 115 6.68 -12.20 4.22
N ASN A 116 7.85 -12.82 3.99
CA ASN A 116 8.00 -14.27 4.16
C ASN A 116 7.84 -14.71 5.62
N ALA A 117 8.10 -13.83 6.60
CA ALA A 117 7.76 -14.10 8.00
C ALA A 117 6.24 -14.26 8.24
N ILE A 118 5.42 -13.63 7.40
CA ILE A 118 3.95 -13.74 7.47
C ILE A 118 3.45 -14.88 6.59
N THR A 119 3.93 -14.97 5.35
CA THR A 119 3.38 -15.89 4.32
C THR A 119 4.08 -17.23 4.24
N GLY A 120 5.26 -17.38 4.88
CA GLY A 120 6.13 -18.54 4.71
C GLY A 120 6.91 -18.50 3.38
N THR A 121 7.70 -19.55 3.12
CA THR A 121 8.61 -19.65 1.96
C THR A 121 8.06 -20.49 0.80
N ALA A 122 6.93 -21.15 0.96
CA ALA A 122 6.40 -22.11 0.00
C ALA A 122 6.28 -21.55 -1.43
N VAL A 123 5.88 -20.29 -1.57
CA VAL A 123 5.75 -19.65 -2.90
C VAL A 123 7.12 -19.38 -3.51
N CYS A 124 8.11 -18.98 -2.70
CA CYS A 124 9.49 -18.81 -3.18
C CYS A 124 10.08 -20.13 -3.66
N GLU A 125 9.82 -21.23 -2.94
CA GLU A 125 10.23 -22.59 -3.32
C GLU A 125 9.58 -23.04 -4.63
N GLU A 126 8.30 -22.72 -4.85
CA GLU A 126 7.63 -22.99 -6.13
C GLU A 126 8.26 -22.23 -7.31
N LEU A 127 8.66 -20.97 -7.10
CA LEU A 127 9.32 -20.16 -8.12
C LEU A 127 10.70 -20.72 -8.45
N VAL A 128 11.47 -21.13 -7.43
CA VAL A 128 12.78 -21.79 -7.64
C VAL A 128 12.63 -23.09 -8.43
N LYS A 129 11.62 -23.92 -8.14
CA LYS A 129 11.33 -25.14 -8.92
C LYS A 129 11.00 -24.85 -10.39
N LYS A 130 10.51 -23.66 -10.70
CA LYS A 130 10.26 -23.18 -12.08
C LYS A 130 11.48 -22.52 -12.74
N GLY A 131 12.63 -22.53 -12.08
CA GLY A 131 13.87 -21.92 -12.58
C GLY A 131 14.01 -20.42 -12.28
N VAL A 132 13.15 -19.85 -11.46
CA VAL A 132 13.28 -18.44 -11.02
C VAL A 132 14.18 -18.40 -9.80
N SER A 133 15.39 -17.88 -9.96
CA SER A 133 16.33 -17.74 -8.85
C SER A 133 15.88 -16.66 -7.86
N GLY A 134 16.18 -16.88 -6.57
CA GLY A 134 15.88 -15.86 -5.57
C GLY A 134 16.29 -16.26 -4.16
N VAL A 135 16.47 -15.28 -3.32
CA VAL A 135 16.86 -15.45 -1.92
C VAL A 135 16.04 -14.53 -1.01
N VAL A 136 15.63 -15.04 0.15
CA VAL A 136 14.96 -14.23 1.18
C VAL A 136 16.00 -13.43 1.93
N THR A 137 15.81 -12.12 2.03
CA THR A 137 16.77 -11.22 2.68
C THR A 137 16.08 -10.18 3.56
N GLY A 138 16.83 -9.62 4.52
CA GLY A 138 16.46 -8.42 5.26
C GLY A 138 16.78 -7.15 4.48
N PHE A 139 16.82 -6.01 5.19
CA PHE A 139 16.95 -4.67 4.58
C PHE A 139 18.22 -3.94 4.99
N THR A 140 19.07 -4.53 5.83
CA THR A 140 20.39 -3.93 6.14
C THR A 140 21.37 -4.15 4.99
N ALA A 141 22.34 -3.25 4.86
CA ALA A 141 23.36 -3.37 3.83
C ALA A 141 24.10 -4.71 3.89
N ALA A 142 24.39 -5.20 5.10
CA ALA A 142 25.06 -6.49 5.30
C ALA A 142 24.20 -7.66 4.81
N GLU A 143 22.91 -7.68 5.13
CA GLU A 143 21.98 -8.73 4.68
C GLU A 143 21.82 -8.73 3.16
N LEU A 144 21.67 -7.55 2.55
CA LEU A 144 21.58 -7.42 1.09
C LEU A 144 22.85 -7.90 0.38
N LEU A 145 24.02 -7.50 0.88
CA LEU A 145 25.30 -7.94 0.31
C LEU A 145 25.51 -9.45 0.47
N THR A 146 25.14 -10.01 1.63
CA THR A 146 25.19 -11.46 1.84
C THR A 146 24.25 -12.23 0.89
N ALA A 147 23.08 -11.66 0.62
CA ALA A 147 22.12 -12.28 -0.30
C ALA A 147 22.56 -12.22 -1.78
N LEU A 148 23.43 -11.29 -2.14
CA LEU A 148 23.99 -11.14 -3.49
C LEU A 148 25.24 -11.98 -3.73
N ALA A 149 25.90 -12.44 -2.66
CA ALA A 149 27.12 -13.27 -2.72
C ALA A 149 26.81 -14.74 -2.95
#